data_099ccee9c26af54f41a20a409b0d076a
#
_entry.id   099ccee9c26af54f41a20a409b0d076a
#
_cell.length_a   1.000
_cell.length_b   1.000
_cell.length_c   1.000
_cell.angle_alpha   90.00
_cell.angle_beta   90.00
_cell.angle_gamma   90.00
#
_symmetry.space_group_name_H-M   'P 1'
#
loop_
_entity.id
_entity.type
_entity.pdbx_description
1 polymer ?
#
loop_
_entity_poly.entity_id
_entity_poly.type
_entity_poly.pdbx_seq_one_letter_code
_entity_poly.pdbx_strand_id
1 'polypeptide(L)'
;MATPTVATPPVPTPPVPTSGRAGDLRPVLARLATGASLTEAEAEQAFGVIMSGEATPAQIAGLLMAMRVRGETAGELTGAVRAMRARMLPVVLPPALAAQAMDVCGTGGDNAGTLNVSTAVVFVLAGLGVPVAKHGNRALSSRTGGADVLGALGVDVDVPTDRLAGILAQAGCVFLFAPRHHAALRHAAGPRVELGTRTIFNLLGPLANPASVPRQLIGVFDPAWAEPMALALRELGTERCWVVHGQGLDELALAGENQVVELAGGRLSRFTVRAEAAGLAPAPVSAIRGGDAAENAAALEALLRGAAGAYRDTVLLNAAAALIIAGRAADLAEGAGLAAAAIDAGAALAALDRLRAAAPLASC
;
A
#
# COMPACT_ATOMS: atom_id res chain seq x y z
N MET A 1 -58.83 -21.21 1.12
CA MET A 1 -58.57 -20.98 2.54
C MET A 1 -57.07 -20.72 2.66
N ALA A 2 -56.66 -19.48 2.92
CA ALA A 2 -55.26 -19.10 3.09
C ALA A 2 -54.85 -19.30 4.55
N THR A 3 -53.79 -20.02 4.80
CA THR A 3 -53.25 -20.27 6.13
C THR A 3 -52.61 -18.98 6.67
N PRO A 4 -52.86 -18.55 7.89
CA PRO A 4 -52.28 -17.34 8.43
C PRO A 4 -50.81 -17.55 8.75
N THR A 5 -49.96 -16.68 8.20
CA THR A 5 -48.51 -16.61 8.54
C THR A 5 -48.37 -16.08 9.97
N VAL A 6 -47.91 -16.91 10.88
CA VAL A 6 -47.62 -16.52 12.26
C VAL A 6 -46.26 -15.74 12.23
N ALA A 7 -46.34 -14.44 12.52
CA ALA A 7 -45.15 -13.61 12.71
C ALA A 7 -44.41 -14.06 13.98
N THR A 8 -43.16 -14.47 13.84
CA THR A 8 -42.27 -14.79 14.97
C THR A 8 -42.01 -13.50 15.78
N PRO A 9 -42.23 -13.49 17.10
CA PRO A 9 -41.94 -12.30 17.91
C PRO A 9 -40.45 -11.98 17.89
N PRO A 10 -40.06 -10.70 17.93
CA PRO A 10 -38.65 -10.30 17.97
C PRO A 10 -37.99 -10.87 19.23
N VAL A 11 -36.82 -11.49 19.05
CA VAL A 11 -35.98 -11.96 20.14
C VAL A 11 -35.56 -10.75 20.98
N PRO A 12 -35.81 -10.74 22.30
CA PRO A 12 -35.41 -9.60 23.14
C PRO A 12 -33.90 -9.41 23.11
N THR A 13 -33.48 -8.24 22.68
CA THR A 13 -32.06 -7.85 22.71
C THR A 13 -31.63 -7.70 24.18
N PRO A 14 -30.60 -8.41 24.65
CA PRO A 14 -30.11 -8.22 26.00
C PRO A 14 -29.67 -6.79 26.24
N PRO A 15 -29.87 -6.21 27.43
CA PRO A 15 -29.48 -4.84 27.73
C PRO A 15 -27.96 -4.68 27.55
N VAL A 16 -27.57 -3.69 26.73
CA VAL A 16 -26.17 -3.31 26.55
C VAL A 16 -25.67 -2.71 27.85
N PRO A 17 -24.61 -3.27 28.49
CA PRO A 17 -24.07 -2.68 29.70
C PRO A 17 -23.49 -1.31 29.41
N THR A 18 -23.97 -0.28 30.11
CA THR A 18 -23.61 1.15 29.90
C THR A 18 -22.32 1.60 30.59
N SER A 19 -21.59 0.72 31.26
CA SER A 19 -20.30 1.01 31.87
C SER A 19 -19.20 0.24 31.15
N GLY A 20 -18.63 0.84 30.10
CA GLY A 20 -17.51 0.26 29.38
C GLY A 20 -16.23 0.30 30.23
N ARG A 21 -15.60 -0.86 30.46
CA ARG A 21 -14.17 -0.91 30.81
C ARG A 21 -13.39 -0.26 29.68
N ALA A 22 -12.31 0.47 30.01
CA ALA A 22 -11.34 0.83 28.98
C ALA A 22 -10.99 -0.44 28.19
N GLY A 23 -11.07 -0.38 26.84
CA GLY A 23 -10.83 -1.55 25.99
C GLY A 23 -12.09 -2.33 25.54
N ASP A 24 -13.32 -1.90 25.90
CA ASP A 24 -14.53 -2.60 25.53
C ASP A 24 -15.09 -2.16 24.16
N LEU A 25 -15.09 -3.04 23.17
CA LEU A 25 -15.64 -2.79 21.84
C LEU A 25 -17.17 -3.00 21.72
N ARG A 26 -17.86 -3.44 22.78
CA ARG A 26 -19.31 -3.69 22.71
C ARG A 26 -20.14 -2.47 22.30
N PRO A 27 -19.87 -1.23 22.77
CA PRO A 27 -20.60 -0.04 22.30
C PRO A 27 -20.40 0.22 20.81
N VAL A 28 -19.16 0.03 20.30
CA VAL A 28 -18.81 0.18 18.89
C VAL A 28 -19.54 -0.88 18.05
N LEU A 29 -19.53 -2.13 18.50
CA LEU A 29 -20.24 -3.23 17.82
C LEU A 29 -21.75 -2.99 17.79
N ALA A 30 -22.34 -2.52 18.89
CA ALA A 30 -23.76 -2.18 18.93
C ALA A 30 -24.12 -1.08 17.91
N ARG A 31 -23.28 -0.06 17.77
CA ARG A 31 -23.44 0.99 16.75
C ARG A 31 -23.33 0.43 15.33
N LEU A 32 -22.29 -0.34 15.04
CA LEU A 32 -22.08 -0.97 13.73
C LEU A 32 -23.25 -1.92 13.35
N ALA A 33 -23.82 -2.61 14.35
CA ALA A 33 -24.97 -3.51 14.14
C ALA A 33 -26.26 -2.78 13.68
N THR A 34 -26.35 -1.46 13.86
CA THR A 34 -27.43 -0.65 13.29
C THR A 34 -27.17 -0.21 11.84
N GLY A 35 -26.03 -0.58 11.25
CA GLY A 35 -25.58 -0.11 9.93
C GLY A 35 -24.92 1.27 9.95
N ALA A 36 -24.76 1.90 11.14
CA ALA A 36 -24.11 3.21 11.25
C ALA A 36 -22.60 3.11 11.04
N SER A 37 -22.03 4.17 10.46
CA SER A 37 -20.56 4.33 10.36
C SER A 37 -19.97 4.84 11.67
N LEU A 38 -18.69 4.53 11.90
CA LEU A 38 -17.93 5.16 12.98
C LEU A 38 -17.45 6.54 12.52
N THR A 39 -17.39 7.47 13.44
CA THR A 39 -16.61 8.70 13.27
C THR A 39 -15.13 8.34 13.25
N GLU A 40 -14.29 9.24 12.76
CA GLU A 40 -12.84 9.07 12.77
C GLU A 40 -12.30 8.79 14.19
N ALA A 41 -12.75 9.54 15.20
CA ALA A 41 -12.33 9.35 16.58
C ALA A 41 -12.78 8.01 17.18
N GLU A 42 -14.01 7.56 16.87
CA GLU A 42 -14.50 6.24 17.30
C GLU A 42 -13.72 5.11 16.63
N ALA A 43 -13.37 5.24 15.35
CA ALA A 43 -12.53 4.30 14.64
C ALA A 43 -11.11 4.26 15.23
N GLU A 44 -10.49 5.42 15.47
CA GLU A 44 -9.18 5.51 16.12
C GLU A 44 -9.18 4.82 17.48
N GLN A 45 -10.18 5.06 18.30
CA GLN A 45 -10.33 4.41 19.61
C GLN A 45 -10.49 2.89 19.46
N ALA A 46 -11.40 2.43 18.58
CA ALA A 46 -11.66 1.01 18.38
C ALA A 46 -10.44 0.24 17.88
N PHE A 47 -9.74 0.79 16.88
CA PHE A 47 -8.49 0.21 16.40
C PHE A 47 -7.37 0.32 17.43
N GLY A 48 -7.37 1.37 18.25
CA GLY A 48 -6.49 1.49 19.42
C GLY A 48 -6.62 0.31 20.38
N VAL A 49 -7.85 -0.11 20.69
CA VAL A 49 -8.15 -1.28 21.52
C VAL A 49 -7.68 -2.59 20.87
N ILE A 50 -7.86 -2.73 19.55
CA ILE A 50 -7.34 -3.89 18.82
C ILE A 50 -5.82 -3.94 18.89
N MET A 51 -5.16 -2.80 18.62
CA MET A 51 -3.70 -2.71 18.59
C MET A 51 -3.05 -2.85 19.99
N SER A 52 -3.79 -2.60 21.08
CA SER A 52 -3.29 -2.88 22.43
C SER A 52 -3.41 -4.36 22.83
N GLY A 53 -4.18 -5.15 22.06
CA GLY A 53 -4.45 -6.57 22.37
C GLY A 53 -5.56 -6.78 23.41
N GLU A 54 -6.32 -5.74 23.73
CA GLU A 54 -7.42 -5.80 24.71
C GLU A 54 -8.72 -6.37 24.10
N ALA A 55 -8.88 -6.28 22.76
CA ALA A 55 -10.03 -6.84 22.07
C ALA A 55 -9.95 -8.37 21.97
N THR A 56 -11.09 -9.04 22.17
CA THR A 56 -11.16 -10.49 21.94
C THR A 56 -11.21 -10.82 20.45
N PRO A 57 -10.80 -12.03 20.01
CA PRO A 57 -10.92 -12.46 18.62
C PRO A 57 -12.32 -12.29 18.04
N ALA A 58 -13.37 -12.60 18.82
CA ALA A 58 -14.77 -12.43 18.40
C ALA A 58 -15.15 -10.96 18.19
N GLN A 59 -14.66 -10.05 19.04
CA GLN A 59 -14.89 -8.62 18.89
C GLN A 59 -14.19 -8.07 17.65
N ILE A 60 -12.94 -8.49 17.40
CA ILE A 60 -12.19 -8.10 16.20
C ILE A 60 -12.91 -8.58 14.95
N ALA A 61 -13.25 -9.87 14.88
CA ALA A 61 -13.97 -10.44 13.74
C ALA A 61 -15.33 -9.75 13.50
N GLY A 62 -16.10 -9.53 14.56
CA GLY A 62 -17.39 -8.84 14.48
C GLY A 62 -17.27 -7.42 13.95
N LEU A 63 -16.29 -6.64 14.43
CA LEU A 63 -16.02 -5.28 13.96
C LEU A 63 -15.62 -5.28 12.48
N LEU A 64 -14.65 -6.11 12.11
CA LEU A 64 -14.15 -6.17 10.74
C LEU A 64 -15.24 -6.57 9.75
N MET A 65 -16.06 -7.56 10.09
CA MET A 65 -17.13 -8.01 9.21
C MET A 65 -18.29 -7.02 9.13
N ALA A 66 -18.67 -6.37 10.24
CA ALA A 66 -19.71 -5.34 10.21
C ALA A 66 -19.31 -4.15 9.31
N MET A 67 -18.04 -3.69 9.41
CA MET A 67 -17.50 -2.65 8.54
C MET A 67 -17.45 -3.12 7.09
N ARG A 68 -16.95 -4.33 6.83
CA ARG A 68 -16.84 -4.90 5.48
C ARG A 68 -18.18 -5.02 4.75
N VAL A 69 -19.21 -5.51 5.43
CA VAL A 69 -20.56 -5.71 4.84
C VAL A 69 -21.23 -4.37 4.52
N ARG A 70 -21.06 -3.38 5.38
CA ARG A 70 -21.60 -2.04 5.17
C ARG A 70 -20.81 -1.25 4.12
N GLY A 71 -19.53 -1.50 3.97
CA GLY A 71 -18.54 -0.68 3.28
C GLY A 71 -17.86 0.31 4.23
N GLU A 72 -16.53 0.31 4.24
CA GLU A 72 -15.71 1.18 5.09
C GLU A 72 -15.70 2.62 4.53
N THR A 73 -15.55 3.61 5.42
CA THR A 73 -15.51 5.04 5.05
C THR A 73 -14.10 5.61 5.13
N ALA A 74 -13.86 6.76 4.46
CA ALA A 74 -12.58 7.48 4.56
C ALA A 74 -12.25 7.88 6.01
N GLY A 75 -13.24 8.29 6.80
CA GLY A 75 -13.03 8.63 8.23
C GLY A 75 -12.62 7.42 9.05
N GLU A 76 -13.21 6.25 8.79
CA GLU A 76 -12.82 5.00 9.46
C GLU A 76 -11.42 4.55 9.05
N LEU A 77 -11.04 4.71 7.77
CA LEU A 77 -9.67 4.49 7.31
C LEU A 77 -8.69 5.41 8.06
N THR A 78 -9.00 6.70 8.11
CA THR A 78 -8.16 7.70 8.80
C THR A 78 -7.96 7.36 10.27
N GLY A 79 -9.04 7.06 11.01
CA GLY A 79 -8.97 6.68 12.42
C GLY A 79 -8.18 5.40 12.64
N ALA A 80 -8.42 4.36 11.83
CA ALA A 80 -7.68 3.11 11.91
C ALA A 80 -6.17 3.31 11.66
N VAL A 81 -5.81 4.14 10.67
CA VAL A 81 -4.39 4.47 10.38
C VAL A 81 -3.75 5.26 11.49
N ARG A 82 -4.45 6.24 12.11
CA ARG A 82 -3.93 6.98 13.27
C ARG A 82 -3.62 6.05 14.43
N ALA A 83 -4.53 5.12 14.75
CA ALA A 83 -4.28 4.11 15.78
C ALA A 83 -3.07 3.22 15.45
N MET A 84 -2.90 2.86 14.18
CA MET A 84 -1.77 2.07 13.71
C MET A 84 -0.46 2.86 13.79
N ARG A 85 -0.43 4.11 13.31
CA ARG A 85 0.75 4.99 13.35
C ARG A 85 1.17 5.32 14.79
N ALA A 86 0.23 5.47 15.71
CA ALA A 86 0.52 5.73 17.13
C ALA A 86 1.31 4.60 17.82
N ARG A 87 1.31 3.40 17.25
CA ARG A 87 1.99 2.21 17.79
C ARG A 87 3.05 1.64 16.86
N MET A 88 3.28 2.24 15.72
CA MET A 88 4.33 1.79 14.81
C MET A 88 5.71 2.18 15.33
N LEU A 89 6.71 1.40 14.94
CA LEU A 89 8.12 1.78 15.11
C LEU A 89 8.51 2.72 13.95
N PRO A 90 8.64 4.05 14.19
CA PRO A 90 8.86 5.01 13.13
C PRO A 90 10.29 4.99 12.60
N VAL A 91 10.47 5.42 11.36
CA VAL A 91 11.78 5.72 10.76
C VAL A 91 11.94 7.22 10.67
N VAL A 92 12.83 7.78 11.49
CA VAL A 92 13.11 9.22 11.49
C VAL A 92 14.14 9.53 10.41
N LEU A 93 13.70 10.23 9.36
CA LEU A 93 14.58 10.67 8.28
C LEU A 93 15.17 12.05 8.58
N PRO A 94 16.41 12.34 8.14
CA PRO A 94 16.93 13.70 8.13
C PRO A 94 15.98 14.64 7.36
N PRO A 95 15.79 15.90 7.78
CA PRO A 95 14.78 16.81 7.20
C PRO A 95 14.88 16.96 5.68
N ALA A 96 16.09 17.04 5.13
CA ALA A 96 16.30 17.17 3.68
C ALA A 96 15.84 15.92 2.90
N LEU A 97 15.99 14.72 3.46
CA LEU A 97 15.49 13.48 2.88
C LEU A 97 13.97 13.35 3.10
N ALA A 98 13.50 13.65 4.30
CA ALA A 98 12.07 13.57 4.64
C ALA A 98 11.21 14.41 3.69
N ALA A 99 11.65 15.65 3.37
CA ALA A 99 10.94 16.57 2.49
C ALA A 99 10.84 16.08 1.03
N GLN A 100 11.70 15.17 0.59
CA GLN A 100 11.75 14.68 -0.78
C GLN A 100 11.36 13.23 -0.92
N ALA A 101 11.33 12.49 0.18
CA ALA A 101 11.07 11.06 0.18
C ALA A 101 9.67 10.74 -0.34
N MET A 102 9.56 9.63 -1.06
CA MET A 102 8.28 9.11 -1.51
C MET A 102 8.16 7.60 -1.27
N ASP A 103 6.92 7.10 -1.34
CA ASP A 103 6.61 5.69 -1.37
C ASP A 103 5.94 5.32 -2.69
N VAL A 104 6.21 4.11 -3.15
CA VAL A 104 5.55 3.49 -4.31
C VAL A 104 5.09 2.12 -3.87
N CYS A 105 3.80 1.95 -3.63
CA CYS A 105 3.24 0.72 -3.09
C CYS A 105 1.83 0.45 -3.64
N GLY A 106 1.30 -0.72 -3.36
CA GLY A 106 -0.07 -1.07 -3.64
C GLY A 106 -0.73 -1.75 -2.44
N THR A 107 -2.04 -1.85 -2.47
CA THR A 107 -2.81 -2.59 -1.47
C THR A 107 -2.53 -4.08 -1.53
N GLY A 108 -2.00 -4.57 -2.65
CA GLY A 108 -1.96 -5.98 -2.97
C GLY A 108 -3.36 -6.57 -3.17
N GLY A 109 -3.40 -7.88 -3.38
CA GLY A 109 -4.67 -8.59 -3.43
C GLY A 109 -5.47 -8.45 -4.72
N ASP A 110 -4.89 -7.92 -5.78
CA ASP A 110 -5.48 -7.87 -7.12
C ASP A 110 -5.60 -9.27 -7.76
N ASN A 111 -4.89 -10.26 -7.21
CA ASN A 111 -4.82 -11.64 -7.70
C ASN A 111 -4.31 -11.79 -9.14
N ALA A 112 -3.69 -10.75 -9.69
CA ALA A 112 -3.21 -10.75 -11.07
C ALA A 112 -1.95 -11.59 -11.26
N GLY A 113 -1.15 -11.77 -10.21
CA GLY A 113 0.07 -12.56 -10.22
C GLY A 113 1.11 -11.99 -11.19
N THR A 114 1.25 -10.67 -11.20
CA THR A 114 2.17 -9.93 -12.07
C THR A 114 3.59 -9.88 -11.51
N LEU A 115 4.54 -9.51 -12.36
CA LEU A 115 5.88 -9.09 -11.96
C LEU A 115 5.81 -7.89 -11.02
N ASN A 116 6.80 -7.71 -10.16
CA ASN A 116 6.82 -6.70 -9.10
C ASN A 116 7.12 -5.30 -9.66
N VAL A 117 6.10 -4.65 -10.22
CA VAL A 117 6.19 -3.33 -10.89
C VAL A 117 6.66 -2.27 -9.91
N SER A 118 5.96 -2.05 -8.80
CA SER A 118 6.31 -1.01 -7.83
C SER A 118 7.72 -1.20 -7.23
N THR A 119 8.20 -2.45 -7.09
CA THR A 119 9.58 -2.71 -6.63
C THR A 119 10.61 -2.30 -7.68
N ALA A 120 10.36 -2.52 -8.96
CA ALA A 120 11.26 -2.07 -10.05
C ALA A 120 11.28 -0.53 -10.15
N VAL A 121 10.13 0.12 -10.00
CA VAL A 121 9.99 1.59 -10.01
C VAL A 121 10.88 2.24 -8.93
N VAL A 122 11.04 1.61 -7.75
CA VAL A 122 11.94 2.11 -6.70
C VAL A 122 13.35 2.37 -7.22
N PHE A 123 13.92 1.43 -7.97
CA PHE A 123 15.29 1.54 -8.47
C PHE A 123 15.42 2.59 -9.57
N VAL A 124 14.40 2.72 -10.41
CA VAL A 124 14.36 3.78 -11.44
C VAL A 124 14.36 5.15 -10.79
N LEU A 125 13.50 5.38 -9.80
CA LEU A 125 13.42 6.64 -9.07
C LEU A 125 14.71 6.94 -8.30
N ALA A 126 15.26 5.96 -7.60
CA ALA A 126 16.54 6.09 -6.88
C ALA A 126 17.72 6.38 -7.84
N GLY A 127 17.70 5.82 -9.06
CA GLY A 127 18.65 6.12 -10.13
C GLY A 127 18.56 7.57 -10.62
N LEU A 128 17.38 8.18 -10.51
CA LEU A 128 17.12 9.59 -10.84
C LEU A 128 17.28 10.55 -9.66
N GLY A 129 17.77 10.05 -8.51
CA GLY A 129 17.99 10.85 -7.31
C GLY A 129 16.71 11.22 -6.53
N VAL A 130 15.61 10.52 -6.76
CA VAL A 130 14.40 10.62 -5.94
C VAL A 130 14.52 9.61 -4.79
N PRO A 131 14.57 10.06 -3.51
CA PRO A 131 14.68 9.14 -2.39
C PRO A 131 13.39 8.35 -2.17
N VAL A 132 13.47 7.01 -2.15
CA VAL A 132 12.30 6.14 -2.00
C VAL A 132 12.38 5.32 -0.72
N ALA A 133 11.45 5.57 0.21
CA ALA A 133 11.25 4.76 1.40
C ALA A 133 10.03 3.84 1.19
N LYS A 134 10.25 2.71 0.52
CA LYS A 134 9.17 1.79 0.13
C LYS A 134 8.67 0.99 1.32
N HIS A 135 7.39 1.18 1.66
CA HIS A 135 6.70 0.31 2.62
C HIS A 135 6.19 -0.94 1.91
N GLY A 136 6.43 -2.11 2.50
CA GLY A 136 6.02 -3.35 1.88
C GLY A 136 6.14 -4.58 2.78
N ASN A 137 5.67 -5.72 2.25
CA ASN A 137 5.61 -6.98 2.96
C ASN A 137 6.03 -8.16 2.05
N ARG A 138 6.10 -9.36 2.64
CA ARG A 138 6.06 -10.62 1.90
C ARG A 138 4.66 -10.85 1.34
N ALA A 139 4.56 -11.75 0.37
CA ALA A 139 3.27 -12.16 -0.17
C ALA A 139 2.37 -12.74 0.92
N LEU A 140 1.10 -12.28 0.96
CA LEU A 140 0.06 -12.87 1.80
C LEU A 140 -0.94 -13.69 0.97
N SER A 141 -1.24 -13.24 -0.24
CA SER A 141 -2.21 -13.88 -1.15
C SER A 141 -1.66 -14.07 -2.57
N SER A 142 -0.62 -13.32 -2.97
CA SER A 142 0.08 -13.51 -4.23
C SER A 142 1.21 -14.54 -4.10
N ARG A 143 1.79 -14.98 -5.24
CA ARG A 143 2.93 -15.92 -5.26
C ARG A 143 4.21 -15.28 -4.72
N THR A 144 4.38 -13.95 -4.87
CA THR A 144 5.63 -13.25 -4.59
C THR A 144 5.35 -11.81 -4.19
N GLY A 145 5.82 -11.39 -3.02
CA GLY A 145 5.77 -10.00 -2.55
C GLY A 145 7.08 -9.25 -2.80
N GLY A 146 7.07 -7.94 -2.58
CA GLY A 146 8.26 -7.11 -2.76
C GLY A 146 9.45 -7.54 -1.90
N ALA A 147 9.20 -7.94 -0.65
CA ALA A 147 10.24 -8.45 0.25
C ALA A 147 10.86 -9.76 -0.24
N ASP A 148 10.05 -10.64 -0.87
CA ASP A 148 10.53 -11.94 -1.36
C ASP A 148 11.47 -11.75 -2.55
N VAL A 149 11.09 -10.84 -3.49
CA VAL A 149 11.95 -10.50 -4.65
C VAL A 149 13.25 -9.81 -4.20
N LEU A 150 13.17 -8.88 -3.24
CA LEU A 150 14.37 -8.22 -2.72
C LEU A 150 15.32 -9.21 -2.07
N GLY A 151 14.80 -10.18 -1.30
CA GLY A 151 15.59 -11.28 -0.75
C GLY A 151 16.27 -12.10 -1.85
N ALA A 152 15.54 -12.46 -2.92
CA ALA A 152 16.10 -13.17 -4.07
C ALA A 152 17.16 -12.34 -4.84
N LEU A 153 17.05 -11.00 -4.79
CA LEU A 153 18.04 -10.06 -5.33
C LEU A 153 19.25 -9.86 -4.40
N GLY A 154 19.32 -10.52 -3.26
CA GLY A 154 20.46 -10.40 -2.33
C GLY A 154 20.36 -9.23 -1.35
N VAL A 155 19.17 -8.65 -1.14
CA VAL A 155 18.93 -7.55 -0.22
C VAL A 155 18.30 -8.09 1.08
N ASP A 156 18.90 -7.77 2.23
CA ASP A 156 18.27 -8.00 3.53
C ASP A 156 17.16 -6.97 3.75
N VAL A 157 15.94 -7.44 3.90
CA VAL A 157 14.77 -6.58 4.16
C VAL A 157 14.46 -6.45 5.66
N ASP A 158 15.05 -7.31 6.49
CA ASP A 158 14.84 -7.32 7.95
C ASP A 158 15.93 -6.55 8.71
N VAL A 159 16.32 -5.42 8.16
CA VAL A 159 17.35 -4.55 8.72
C VAL A 159 16.84 -3.84 9.98
N PRO A 160 17.68 -3.64 11.03
CA PRO A 160 17.35 -2.82 12.20
C PRO A 160 16.90 -1.41 11.83
N THR A 161 15.86 -0.90 12.51
CA THR A 161 15.20 0.37 12.14
C THR A 161 16.13 1.57 12.21
N ASP A 162 17.10 1.60 13.12
CA ASP A 162 18.09 2.66 13.27
C ASP A 162 19.07 2.78 12.08
N ARG A 163 19.20 1.73 11.25
CA ARG A 163 20.04 1.73 10.05
C ARG A 163 19.31 2.26 8.80
N LEU A 164 17.96 2.23 8.79
CA LEU A 164 17.16 2.46 7.57
C LEU A 164 17.37 3.86 6.97
N ALA A 165 17.46 4.90 7.81
CA ALA A 165 17.73 6.27 7.35
C ALA A 165 19.13 6.39 6.68
N GLY A 166 20.14 5.71 7.22
CA GLY A 166 21.47 5.64 6.64
C GLY A 166 21.47 4.91 5.30
N ILE A 167 20.75 3.81 5.18
CA ILE A 167 20.61 3.06 3.92
C ILE A 167 19.93 3.93 2.85
N LEU A 168 18.83 4.64 3.20
CA LEU A 168 18.19 5.56 2.27
C LEU A 168 19.16 6.64 1.76
N ALA A 169 19.96 7.21 2.67
CA ALA A 169 20.94 8.24 2.30
C ALA A 169 22.04 7.71 1.36
N GLN A 170 22.49 6.46 1.54
CA GLN A 170 23.56 5.84 0.75
C GLN A 170 23.05 5.29 -0.58
N ALA A 171 21.93 4.58 -0.58
CA ALA A 171 21.43 3.87 -1.75
C ALA A 171 20.44 4.68 -2.58
N GLY A 172 19.83 5.73 -2.00
CA GLY A 172 18.71 6.46 -2.61
C GLY A 172 17.36 5.75 -2.45
N CYS A 173 17.35 4.52 -1.95
CA CYS A 173 16.13 3.78 -1.62
C CYS A 173 16.33 2.88 -0.39
N VAL A 174 15.22 2.55 0.27
CA VAL A 174 15.20 1.62 1.40
C VAL A 174 13.87 0.89 1.42
N PHE A 175 13.88 -0.37 1.89
CA PHE A 175 12.66 -1.14 2.11
C PHE A 175 12.28 -1.13 3.59
N LEU A 176 11.05 -0.71 3.87
CA LEU A 176 10.47 -0.67 5.21
C LEU A 176 9.59 -1.90 5.39
N PHE A 177 10.14 -2.93 6.03
CA PHE A 177 9.47 -4.21 6.18
C PHE A 177 8.33 -4.14 7.20
N ALA A 178 7.09 -4.23 6.74
CA ALA A 178 5.88 -3.98 7.53
C ALA A 178 5.82 -4.74 8.87
N PRO A 179 6.18 -6.04 8.98
CA PRO A 179 6.15 -6.76 10.24
C PRO A 179 7.05 -6.16 11.33
N ARG A 180 8.18 -5.57 10.94
CA ARG A 180 9.10 -4.93 11.90
C ARG A 180 8.51 -3.65 12.49
N HIS A 181 7.80 -2.89 11.67
CA HIS A 181 7.27 -1.58 12.08
C HIS A 181 5.90 -1.67 12.76
N HIS A 182 5.10 -2.66 12.42
CA HIS A 182 3.71 -2.78 12.84
C HIS A 182 3.47 -4.03 13.69
N ALA A 183 4.29 -4.26 14.71
CA ALA A 183 4.20 -5.43 15.58
C ALA A 183 2.82 -5.58 16.26
N ALA A 184 2.09 -4.49 16.48
CA ALA A 184 0.74 -4.50 17.04
C ALA A 184 -0.30 -5.22 16.17
N LEU A 185 -0.06 -5.35 14.84
CA LEU A 185 -0.95 -6.07 13.93
C LEU A 185 -1.07 -7.57 14.26
N ARG A 186 -0.14 -8.14 15.05
CA ARG A 186 -0.21 -9.54 15.52
C ARG A 186 -1.53 -9.84 16.24
N HIS A 187 -2.11 -8.84 16.93
CA HIS A 187 -3.36 -9.02 17.68
C HIS A 187 -4.59 -9.24 16.77
N ALA A 188 -4.53 -8.76 15.53
CA ALA A 188 -5.58 -8.96 14.53
C ALA A 188 -5.28 -10.11 13.55
N ALA A 189 -4.09 -10.73 13.62
CA ALA A 189 -3.65 -11.72 12.63
C ALA A 189 -4.53 -12.98 12.64
N GLY A 190 -4.79 -13.57 13.82
CA GLY A 190 -5.63 -14.76 13.95
C GLY A 190 -7.02 -14.54 13.36
N PRO A 191 -7.81 -13.58 13.87
CA PRO A 191 -9.13 -13.27 13.30
C PRO A 191 -9.14 -13.02 11.80
N ARG A 192 -8.15 -12.34 11.24
CA ARG A 192 -8.05 -12.09 9.80
C ARG A 192 -7.83 -13.38 8.99
N VAL A 193 -7.01 -14.28 9.49
CA VAL A 193 -6.78 -15.60 8.85
C VAL A 193 -8.05 -16.42 8.89
N GLU A 194 -8.74 -16.49 10.04
CA GLU A 194 -9.98 -17.26 10.21
C GLU A 194 -11.13 -16.72 9.34
N LEU A 195 -11.23 -15.38 9.19
CA LEU A 195 -12.22 -14.76 8.32
C LEU A 195 -12.00 -15.06 6.83
N GLY A 196 -10.77 -15.28 6.39
CA GLY A 196 -10.42 -15.63 5.01
C GLY A 196 -10.90 -14.64 3.95
N THR A 197 -11.22 -13.40 4.34
CA THR A 197 -11.72 -12.36 3.43
C THR A 197 -10.98 -11.05 3.62
N ARG A 198 -11.10 -10.15 2.63
CA ARG A 198 -10.54 -8.80 2.73
C ARG A 198 -11.31 -7.98 3.76
N THR A 199 -10.59 -7.19 4.52
CA THR A 199 -11.10 -6.27 5.52
C THR A 199 -10.38 -4.93 5.39
N ILE A 200 -10.75 -3.93 6.16
CA ILE A 200 -10.09 -2.62 6.21
C ILE A 200 -8.56 -2.74 6.34
N PHE A 201 -8.04 -3.75 7.03
CA PHE A 201 -6.59 -3.98 7.16
C PHE A 201 -5.85 -4.16 5.83
N ASN A 202 -6.53 -4.55 4.76
CA ASN A 202 -5.93 -4.64 3.43
C ASN A 202 -5.67 -3.26 2.79
N LEU A 203 -6.29 -2.21 3.32
CA LEU A 203 -6.18 -0.83 2.85
C LEU A 203 -5.20 0.00 3.69
N LEU A 204 -4.93 -0.41 4.95
CA LEU A 204 -4.14 0.40 5.89
C LEU A 204 -2.65 0.44 5.56
N GLY A 205 -2.10 -0.63 4.95
CA GLY A 205 -0.67 -0.74 4.68
C GLY A 205 -0.09 0.48 3.94
N PRO A 206 -0.61 0.85 2.76
CA PRO A 206 -0.15 2.01 2.01
C PRO A 206 -0.29 3.34 2.76
N LEU A 207 -1.24 3.45 3.70
CA LEU A 207 -1.50 4.67 4.46
C LEU A 207 -0.62 4.82 5.70
N ALA A 208 0.12 3.76 6.08
CA ALA A 208 0.88 3.69 7.32
C ALA A 208 2.39 3.53 7.09
N ASN A 209 2.96 4.25 6.11
CA ASN A 209 4.39 4.24 5.86
C ASN A 209 5.16 4.70 7.10
N PRO A 210 6.12 3.90 7.63
CA PRO A 210 6.85 4.22 8.85
C PRO A 210 7.73 5.48 8.77
N ALA A 211 8.13 5.91 7.58
CA ALA A 211 8.88 7.15 7.38
C ALA A 211 7.97 8.38 7.18
N SER A 212 6.64 8.20 7.19
CA SER A 212 5.65 9.29 7.02
C SER A 212 5.96 10.19 5.82
N VAL A 213 6.29 9.58 4.67
CA VAL A 213 6.69 10.30 3.46
C VAL A 213 5.58 11.23 2.95
N PRO A 214 5.93 12.42 2.42
CA PRO A 214 4.95 13.41 1.97
C PRO A 214 4.35 13.10 0.58
N ARG A 215 4.96 12.19 -0.18
CA ARG A 215 4.58 11.86 -1.56
C ARG A 215 4.39 10.37 -1.74
N GLN A 216 3.32 9.97 -2.47
CA GLN A 216 3.02 8.55 -2.66
C GLN A 216 2.39 8.26 -4.02
N LEU A 217 2.81 7.17 -4.65
CA LEU A 217 2.04 6.50 -5.71
C LEU A 217 1.48 5.21 -5.11
N ILE A 218 0.15 5.11 -5.05
CA ILE A 218 -0.53 3.99 -4.40
C ILE A 218 -1.47 3.31 -5.40
N GLY A 219 -1.26 2.02 -5.62
CA GLY A 219 -2.20 1.20 -6.35
C GLY A 219 -3.29 0.61 -5.45
N VAL A 220 -4.51 0.50 -5.97
CA VAL A 220 -5.65 -0.12 -5.28
C VAL A 220 -6.24 -1.27 -6.10
N PHE A 221 -6.55 -2.39 -5.44
CA PHE A 221 -7.14 -3.57 -6.09
C PHE A 221 -8.57 -3.33 -6.62
N ASP A 222 -9.25 -2.29 -6.14
CA ASP A 222 -10.61 -1.92 -6.53
C ASP A 222 -10.69 -0.39 -6.62
N PRO A 223 -11.13 0.17 -7.76
CA PRO A 223 -11.16 1.61 -7.98
C PRO A 223 -12.06 2.37 -6.99
N ALA A 224 -13.03 1.70 -6.37
CA ALA A 224 -13.87 2.30 -5.33
C ALA A 224 -13.06 2.82 -4.13
N TRP A 225 -11.84 2.30 -3.90
CA TRP A 225 -10.96 2.72 -2.82
C TRP A 225 -10.07 3.91 -3.16
N ALA A 226 -9.98 4.30 -4.42
CA ALA A 226 -9.06 5.37 -4.82
C ALA A 226 -9.35 6.68 -4.10
N GLU A 227 -10.60 7.13 -4.09
CA GLU A 227 -10.98 8.37 -3.42
C GLU A 227 -10.99 8.29 -1.90
N PRO A 228 -11.58 7.26 -1.24
CA PRO A 228 -11.50 7.13 0.21
C PRO A 228 -10.06 7.12 0.75
N MET A 229 -9.13 6.48 0.04
CA MET A 229 -7.71 6.47 0.43
C MET A 229 -7.04 7.83 0.20
N ALA A 230 -7.33 8.52 -0.91
CA ALA A 230 -6.80 9.87 -1.13
C ALA A 230 -7.32 10.88 -0.10
N LEU A 231 -8.59 10.77 0.32
CA LEU A 231 -9.16 11.56 1.42
C LEU A 231 -8.45 11.26 2.75
N ALA A 232 -8.26 9.98 3.08
CA ALA A 232 -7.55 9.60 4.30
C ALA A 232 -6.09 10.13 4.29
N LEU A 233 -5.39 10.03 3.15
CA LEU A 233 -4.03 10.58 3.00
C LEU A 233 -3.98 12.10 3.21
N ARG A 234 -4.98 12.82 2.71
CA ARG A 234 -5.09 14.27 2.96
C ARG A 234 -5.19 14.58 4.45
N GLU A 235 -6.08 13.89 5.17
CA GLU A 235 -6.25 14.06 6.63
C GLU A 235 -5.02 13.60 7.44
N LEU A 236 -4.20 12.72 6.85
CA LEU A 236 -2.94 12.25 7.43
C LEU A 236 -1.73 13.12 7.09
N GLY A 237 -1.92 14.18 6.30
CA GLY A 237 -0.89 15.18 6.01
C GLY A 237 -0.02 14.88 4.79
N THR A 238 -0.42 13.97 3.90
CA THR A 238 0.25 13.75 2.62
C THR A 238 0.12 14.99 1.74
N GLU A 239 1.23 15.44 1.16
CA GLU A 239 1.29 16.64 0.32
C GLU A 239 0.79 16.38 -1.10
N ARG A 240 1.24 15.26 -1.69
CA ARG A 240 0.89 14.87 -3.04
C ARG A 240 0.85 13.35 -3.18
N CYS A 241 -0.22 12.83 -3.76
CA CYS A 241 -0.29 11.43 -4.14
C CYS A 241 -1.16 11.22 -5.38
N TRP A 242 -0.91 10.11 -6.06
CA TRP A 242 -1.86 9.48 -6.96
C TRP A 242 -2.28 8.15 -6.35
N VAL A 243 -3.59 7.95 -6.27
CA VAL A 243 -4.17 6.64 -5.97
C VAL A 243 -4.74 6.10 -7.27
N VAL A 244 -4.24 4.97 -7.72
CA VAL A 244 -4.43 4.48 -9.09
C VAL A 244 -5.05 3.08 -9.13
N HIS A 245 -5.78 2.79 -10.21
CA HIS A 245 -6.27 1.45 -10.53
C HIS A 245 -6.22 1.25 -12.04
N GLY A 246 -5.57 0.18 -12.50
CA GLY A 246 -5.39 -0.10 -13.93
C GLY A 246 -5.83 -1.51 -14.31
N GLN A 247 -7.01 -1.69 -14.96
CA GLN A 247 -7.44 -2.96 -15.56
C GLN A 247 -7.41 -4.16 -14.59
N GLY A 248 -7.81 -3.95 -13.35
CA GLY A 248 -7.83 -4.96 -12.30
C GLY A 248 -6.51 -5.08 -11.54
N LEU A 249 -5.52 -4.22 -11.83
CA LEU A 249 -4.24 -4.15 -11.11
C LEU A 249 -4.25 -3.03 -10.07
N ASP A 250 -3.51 -3.23 -9.01
CA ASP A 250 -3.08 -2.17 -8.08
C ASP A 250 -1.81 -1.43 -8.57
N GLU A 251 -1.76 -1.18 -9.89
CA GLU A 251 -0.72 -0.45 -10.62
C GLU A 251 -1.35 0.24 -11.83
N LEU A 252 -0.63 1.17 -12.48
CA LEU A 252 -0.99 1.61 -13.83
C LEU A 252 -0.66 0.51 -14.84
N ALA A 253 -1.65 0.13 -15.64
CA ALA A 253 -1.54 -0.90 -16.66
C ALA A 253 -1.31 -0.28 -18.05
N LEU A 254 -0.62 -1.02 -18.92
CA LEU A 254 -0.51 -0.64 -20.34
C LEU A 254 -1.83 -0.83 -21.10
N ALA A 255 -2.70 -1.73 -20.62
CA ALA A 255 -4.00 -1.95 -21.24
C ALA A 255 -5.02 -0.88 -20.81
N GLY A 256 -5.76 -0.35 -21.78
CA GLY A 256 -6.95 0.46 -21.54
C GLY A 256 -6.74 1.74 -20.72
N GLU A 257 -7.80 2.16 -20.05
CA GLU A 257 -7.80 3.35 -19.20
C GLU A 257 -7.45 2.97 -17.75
N ASN A 258 -6.59 3.77 -17.14
CA ASN A 258 -6.27 3.71 -15.73
C ASN A 258 -6.98 4.85 -15.01
N GLN A 259 -7.65 4.55 -13.91
CA GLN A 259 -8.28 5.54 -13.05
C GLN A 259 -7.26 6.14 -12.09
N VAL A 260 -7.31 7.45 -11.92
CA VAL A 260 -6.41 8.20 -11.04
C VAL A 260 -7.24 9.14 -10.16
N VAL A 261 -7.00 9.09 -8.86
CA VAL A 261 -7.38 10.15 -7.92
C VAL A 261 -6.10 10.81 -7.43
N GLU A 262 -5.88 12.05 -7.83
CA GLU A 262 -4.76 12.85 -7.39
C GLU A 262 -5.13 13.69 -6.16
N LEU A 263 -4.25 13.72 -5.18
CA LEU A 263 -4.18 14.73 -4.15
C LEU A 263 -3.00 15.66 -4.45
N ALA A 264 -3.28 16.94 -4.63
CA ALA A 264 -2.24 17.97 -4.80
C ALA A 264 -2.72 19.31 -4.20
N GLY A 265 -1.87 19.95 -3.40
CA GLY A 265 -2.21 21.21 -2.75
C GLY A 265 -3.49 21.15 -1.89
N GLY A 266 -3.75 20.01 -1.24
CA GLY A 266 -4.95 19.78 -0.41
C GLY A 266 -6.24 19.51 -1.20
N ARG A 267 -6.19 19.49 -2.53
CA ARG A 267 -7.35 19.28 -3.42
C ARG A 267 -7.27 17.90 -4.05
N LEU A 268 -8.44 17.28 -4.24
CA LEU A 268 -8.56 16.05 -4.99
C LEU A 268 -9.05 16.35 -6.41
N SER A 269 -8.46 15.68 -7.39
CA SER A 269 -8.92 15.65 -8.78
C SER A 269 -9.01 14.19 -9.26
N ARG A 270 -9.89 13.94 -10.24
CA ARG A 270 -10.07 12.62 -10.86
C ARG A 270 -9.86 12.75 -12.34
N PHE A 271 -9.09 11.83 -12.90
CA PHE A 271 -8.87 11.73 -14.34
C PHE A 271 -8.49 10.30 -14.72
N THR A 272 -8.39 10.04 -16.00
CA THR A 272 -7.87 8.77 -16.52
C THR A 272 -6.59 9.01 -17.29
N VAL A 273 -5.73 7.98 -17.30
CA VAL A 273 -4.51 7.97 -18.12
C VAL A 273 -4.44 6.68 -18.93
N ARG A 274 -3.75 6.73 -20.07
CA ARG A 274 -3.47 5.61 -20.95
C ARG A 274 -1.97 5.53 -21.21
N ALA A 275 -1.49 4.34 -21.58
CA ALA A 275 -0.07 4.12 -21.91
C ALA A 275 0.42 5.04 -23.01
N GLU A 276 -0.44 5.34 -23.99
CA GLU A 276 -0.13 6.21 -25.14
C GLU A 276 0.21 7.64 -24.72
N ALA A 277 -0.30 8.12 -23.58
CA ALA A 277 0.06 9.43 -23.04
C ALA A 277 1.53 9.50 -22.58
N ALA A 278 2.14 8.34 -22.31
CA ALA A 278 3.55 8.19 -22.02
C ALA A 278 4.40 7.80 -23.26
N GLY A 279 3.79 7.77 -24.46
CA GLY A 279 4.42 7.28 -25.69
C GLY A 279 4.64 5.76 -25.72
N LEU A 280 3.92 5.00 -24.89
CA LEU A 280 4.07 3.56 -24.74
C LEU A 280 2.96 2.81 -25.48
N ALA A 281 3.28 1.64 -26.03
CA ALA A 281 2.30 0.81 -26.72
C ALA A 281 1.42 0.05 -25.70
N PRO A 282 0.11 -0.10 -25.99
CA PRO A 282 -0.75 -0.95 -25.17
C PRO A 282 -0.28 -2.40 -25.18
N ALA A 283 -0.40 -3.06 -24.02
CA ALA A 283 -0.13 -4.49 -23.89
C ALA A 283 -1.10 -5.13 -22.88
N PRO A 284 -1.50 -6.39 -23.05
CA PRO A 284 -2.40 -7.06 -22.13
C PRO A 284 -1.70 -7.30 -20.78
N VAL A 285 -2.47 -7.33 -19.69
CA VAL A 285 -1.96 -7.61 -18.33
C VAL A 285 -1.20 -8.95 -18.27
N SER A 286 -1.62 -9.94 -19.06
CA SER A 286 -0.95 -11.24 -19.16
C SER A 286 0.50 -11.16 -19.65
N ALA A 287 0.89 -10.08 -20.33
CA ALA A 287 2.27 -9.89 -20.82
C ALA A 287 3.28 -9.61 -19.69
N ILE A 288 2.81 -9.27 -18.50
CA ILE A 288 3.64 -9.04 -17.31
C ILE A 288 3.39 -10.09 -16.20
N ARG A 289 2.91 -11.29 -16.59
CA ARG A 289 2.69 -12.35 -15.61
C ARG A 289 4.00 -12.74 -14.94
N GLY A 290 3.99 -12.76 -13.61
CA GLY A 290 5.10 -13.18 -12.78
C GLY A 290 5.08 -14.65 -12.41
N GLY A 291 6.10 -15.06 -11.71
CA GLY A 291 6.33 -16.40 -11.23
C GLY A 291 6.65 -16.43 -9.73
N ASP A 292 7.64 -17.23 -9.36
CA ASP A 292 8.20 -17.25 -8.02
C ASP A 292 9.18 -16.08 -7.77
N ALA A 293 9.76 -16.02 -6.57
CA ALA A 293 10.65 -14.93 -6.19
C ALA A 293 11.93 -14.88 -7.04
N ALA A 294 12.46 -16.04 -7.45
CA ALA A 294 13.68 -16.11 -8.25
C ALA A 294 13.40 -15.69 -9.70
N GLU A 295 12.28 -16.14 -10.28
CA GLU A 295 11.84 -15.74 -11.62
C GLU A 295 11.59 -14.22 -11.69
N ASN A 296 10.88 -13.67 -10.69
CA ASN A 296 10.59 -12.24 -10.64
C ASN A 296 11.85 -11.39 -10.39
N ALA A 297 12.78 -11.87 -9.58
CA ALA A 297 14.07 -11.22 -9.37
C ALA A 297 14.92 -11.18 -10.65
N ALA A 298 14.98 -12.30 -11.38
CA ALA A 298 15.69 -12.35 -12.66
C ALA A 298 15.07 -11.41 -13.71
N ALA A 299 13.72 -11.37 -13.81
CA ALA A 299 13.03 -10.46 -14.71
C ALA A 299 13.27 -8.98 -14.34
N LEU A 300 13.25 -8.64 -13.03
CA LEU A 300 13.53 -7.30 -12.55
C LEU A 300 14.98 -6.89 -12.87
N GLU A 301 15.95 -7.74 -12.60
CA GLU A 301 17.35 -7.44 -12.92
C GLU A 301 17.59 -7.31 -14.42
N ALA A 302 16.97 -8.16 -15.24
CA ALA A 302 17.01 -8.06 -16.71
C ALA A 302 16.45 -6.70 -17.20
N LEU A 303 15.31 -6.25 -16.64
CA LEU A 303 14.75 -4.93 -16.91
C LEU A 303 15.74 -3.81 -16.56
N LEU A 304 16.33 -3.85 -15.36
CA LEU A 304 17.30 -2.84 -14.93
C LEU A 304 18.59 -2.84 -15.77
N ARG A 305 18.89 -3.95 -16.48
CA ARG A 305 19.95 -4.07 -17.49
C ARG A 305 19.52 -3.62 -18.88
N GLY A 306 18.30 -3.12 -19.05
CA GLY A 306 17.80 -2.56 -20.31
C GLY A 306 16.95 -3.52 -21.15
N ALA A 307 16.59 -4.70 -20.64
CA ALA A 307 15.72 -5.62 -21.39
C ALA A 307 14.39 -4.94 -21.78
N ALA A 308 14.05 -4.97 -23.06
CA ALA A 308 12.79 -4.44 -23.58
C ALA A 308 11.61 -5.36 -23.34
N GLY A 309 10.39 -4.82 -23.40
CA GLY A 309 9.16 -5.58 -23.32
C GLY A 309 8.11 -4.95 -22.40
N ALA A 310 6.96 -5.56 -22.31
CA ALA A 310 5.80 -5.03 -21.58
C ALA A 310 6.09 -4.76 -20.10
N TYR A 311 6.97 -5.54 -19.46
CA TYR A 311 7.34 -5.29 -18.06
C TYR A 311 8.12 -3.98 -17.94
N ARG A 312 9.10 -3.73 -18.81
CA ARG A 312 9.82 -2.45 -18.85
C ARG A 312 8.83 -1.29 -19.07
N ASP A 313 7.95 -1.41 -20.06
CA ASP A 313 7.01 -0.35 -20.40
C ASP A 313 6.02 -0.07 -19.26
N THR A 314 5.55 -1.11 -18.56
CA THR A 314 4.71 -0.95 -17.36
C THR A 314 5.48 -0.22 -16.25
N VAL A 315 6.75 -0.54 -16.04
CA VAL A 315 7.61 0.16 -15.06
C VAL A 315 7.83 1.61 -15.48
N LEU A 316 8.05 1.90 -16.77
CA LEU A 316 8.19 3.26 -17.29
C LEU A 316 6.92 4.10 -17.03
N LEU A 317 5.73 3.53 -17.26
CA LEU A 317 4.46 4.22 -17.02
C LEU A 317 4.28 4.58 -15.53
N ASN A 318 4.52 3.63 -14.64
CA ASN A 318 4.40 3.85 -13.19
C ASN A 318 5.51 4.77 -12.66
N ALA A 319 6.75 4.66 -13.17
CA ALA A 319 7.82 5.59 -12.83
C ALA A 319 7.53 7.01 -13.31
N ALA A 320 6.91 7.19 -14.49
CA ALA A 320 6.48 8.48 -14.99
C ALA A 320 5.47 9.15 -14.05
N ALA A 321 4.46 8.42 -13.60
CA ALA A 321 3.51 8.91 -12.61
C ALA A 321 4.20 9.32 -11.30
N ALA A 322 5.11 8.48 -10.80
CA ALA A 322 5.88 8.78 -9.60
C ALA A 322 6.78 10.02 -9.76
N LEU A 323 7.38 10.23 -10.94
CA LEU A 323 8.17 11.43 -11.25
C LEU A 323 7.33 12.71 -11.30
N ILE A 324 6.08 12.63 -11.80
CA ILE A 324 5.13 13.75 -11.73
C ILE A 324 4.81 14.09 -10.28
N ILE A 325 4.53 13.08 -9.43
CA ILE A 325 4.26 13.26 -8.01
C ILE A 325 5.48 13.87 -7.30
N ALA A 326 6.69 13.43 -7.66
CA ALA A 326 7.95 13.96 -7.13
C ALA A 326 8.28 15.38 -7.65
N GLY A 327 7.52 15.93 -8.61
CA GLY A 327 7.79 17.22 -9.24
C GLY A 327 9.03 17.21 -10.14
N ARG A 328 9.37 16.05 -10.72
CA ARG A 328 10.56 15.83 -11.58
C ARG A 328 10.20 15.67 -13.06
N ALA A 329 8.92 15.58 -13.37
CA ALA A 329 8.38 15.55 -14.73
C ALA A 329 7.08 16.36 -14.79
N ALA A 330 6.82 17.01 -15.90
CA ALA A 330 5.60 17.78 -16.13
C ALA A 330 4.44 16.89 -16.60
N ASP A 331 4.74 15.83 -17.34
CA ASP A 331 3.76 14.89 -17.89
C ASP A 331 4.31 13.46 -17.98
N LEU A 332 3.46 12.52 -18.41
CA LEU A 332 3.80 11.09 -18.52
C LEU A 332 4.86 10.83 -19.60
N ALA A 333 4.87 11.59 -20.69
CA ALA A 333 5.83 11.39 -21.78
C ALA A 333 7.25 11.79 -21.34
N GLU A 334 7.39 12.94 -20.69
CA GLU A 334 8.66 13.38 -20.10
C GLU A 334 9.12 12.38 -19.02
N GLY A 335 8.20 11.98 -18.10
CA GLY A 335 8.52 11.04 -17.04
C GLY A 335 8.98 9.67 -17.56
N ALA A 336 8.32 9.13 -18.58
CA ALA A 336 8.70 7.87 -19.22
C ALA A 336 10.08 7.97 -19.93
N GLY A 337 10.34 9.11 -20.58
CA GLY A 337 11.64 9.38 -21.20
C GLY A 337 12.79 9.42 -20.17
N LEU A 338 12.59 10.10 -19.04
CA LEU A 338 13.55 10.15 -17.94
C LEU A 338 13.78 8.75 -17.33
N ALA A 339 12.70 7.99 -17.12
CA ALA A 339 12.77 6.63 -16.59
C ALA A 339 13.53 5.68 -17.53
N ALA A 340 13.25 5.77 -18.85
CA ALA A 340 13.97 4.99 -19.85
C ALA A 340 15.46 5.33 -19.88
N ALA A 341 15.80 6.62 -19.88
CA ALA A 341 17.19 7.07 -19.83
C ALA A 341 17.93 6.57 -18.58
N ALA A 342 17.29 6.55 -17.41
CA ALA A 342 17.89 6.04 -16.18
C ALA A 342 18.18 4.53 -16.23
N ILE A 343 17.32 3.75 -16.88
CA ILE A 343 17.56 2.31 -17.10
C ILE A 343 18.69 2.13 -18.09
N ASP A 344 18.64 2.79 -19.25
CA ASP A 344 19.58 2.62 -20.36
C ASP A 344 21.01 3.09 -20.00
N ALA A 345 21.12 4.10 -19.13
CA ALA A 345 22.38 4.55 -18.57
C ALA A 345 22.90 3.67 -17.41
N GLY A 346 22.17 2.65 -17.00
CA GLY A 346 22.51 1.78 -15.87
C GLY A 346 22.33 2.41 -14.48
N ALA A 347 21.76 3.62 -14.39
CA ALA A 347 21.58 4.32 -13.11
C ALA A 347 20.60 3.59 -12.17
N ALA A 348 19.57 2.96 -12.74
CA ALA A 348 18.61 2.16 -12.00
C ALA A 348 19.25 0.86 -11.47
N LEU A 349 20.07 0.17 -12.25
CA LEU A 349 20.84 -0.99 -11.81
C LEU A 349 21.83 -0.62 -10.71
N ALA A 350 22.54 0.49 -10.87
CA ALA A 350 23.46 0.99 -9.85
C ALA A 350 22.75 1.32 -8.52
N ALA A 351 21.47 1.73 -8.54
CA ALA A 351 20.68 1.91 -7.32
C ALA A 351 20.41 0.58 -6.59
N LEU A 352 20.12 -0.49 -7.33
CA LEU A 352 20.01 -1.84 -6.76
C LEU A 352 21.33 -2.29 -6.15
N ASP A 353 22.46 -2.08 -6.83
CA ASP A 353 23.76 -2.49 -6.34
C ASP A 353 24.17 -1.71 -5.08
N ARG A 354 23.84 -0.40 -5.00
CA ARG A 354 24.01 0.39 -3.76
C ARG A 354 23.16 -0.15 -2.63
N LEU A 355 21.91 -0.55 -2.90
CA LEU A 355 21.03 -1.13 -1.88
C LEU A 355 21.57 -2.49 -1.40
N ARG A 356 22.03 -3.36 -2.30
CA ARG A 356 22.69 -4.63 -1.95
C ARG A 356 23.90 -4.41 -1.04
N ALA A 357 24.73 -3.41 -1.35
CA ALA A 357 25.91 -3.08 -0.55
C ALA A 357 25.55 -2.51 0.84
N ALA A 358 24.48 -1.71 0.94
CA ALA A 358 24.04 -1.09 2.19
C ALA A 358 23.23 -2.04 3.11
N ALA A 359 22.56 -3.04 2.53
CA ALA A 359 21.74 -4.04 3.22
C ALA A 359 22.04 -5.46 2.67
N PRO A 360 23.27 -5.98 2.85
CA PRO A 360 23.60 -7.31 2.37
C PRO A 360 22.90 -8.40 3.19
N LEU A 361 22.51 -9.49 2.53
CA LEU A 361 22.12 -10.69 3.26
C LEU A 361 23.26 -11.17 4.15
N ALA A 362 22.96 -11.57 5.38
CA ALA A 362 23.95 -12.18 6.24
C ALA A 362 24.54 -13.41 5.53
N SER A 363 25.87 -13.47 5.48
CA SER A 363 26.57 -14.67 5.00
C SER A 363 26.21 -15.84 5.93
N CYS A 364 25.65 -16.92 5.35
CA CYS A 364 25.42 -18.17 6.09
C CYS A 364 26.75 -18.81 6.50
#